data_3016c51a34d098490c6611f3493f6b7f
#
_entry.id   3016c51a34d098490c6611f3493f6b7f
#
_cell.length_a   1.000
_cell.length_b   1.000
_cell.length_c   1.000
_cell.angle_alpha   90.00
_cell.angle_beta   90.00
_cell.angle_gamma   90.00
#
_symmetry.space_group_name_H-M   'P 1'
#
loop_
_entity.id
_entity.type
_entity.pdbx_description
1 polymer ?
#
loop_
_entity_poly.entity_id
_entity_poly.type
_entity_poly.pdbx_seq_one_letter_code
_entity_poly.pdbx_strand_id
1 'polypeptide(L)'
;KCYGFGEFTFVMKGIGVFKNLRDPRIIWSGVEDSEILLKLNGHIINGLIDSGFIIENRQYKPHITLGRIKLLKNYNALKSVVLQYQDTLIQEVHATEVILYESILKQTGPVYKPIGIFKLL
;
A
#
# COMPACT_ATOMS: atom_id res chain seq x y z
N LYS A 1 13.16 8.27 11.57
CA LYS A 1 14.46 7.87 11.02
C LYS A 1 14.43 6.41 10.62
N CYS A 2 14.95 6.11 9.45
CA CYS A 2 14.92 4.76 8.88
C CYS A 2 16.29 4.07 9.00
N TYR A 3 17.01 4.34 10.07
CA TYR A 3 18.31 3.73 10.30
C TYR A 3 18.18 2.25 10.64
N GLY A 4 19.09 1.46 10.12
CA GLY A 4 19.15 0.03 10.39
C GLY A 4 18.33 -0.84 9.46
N PHE A 5 17.51 -0.25 8.58
CA PHE A 5 16.73 -1.03 7.61
C PHE A 5 17.49 -1.28 6.31
N GLY A 6 18.31 -0.31 5.88
CA GLY A 6 18.98 -0.41 4.59
C GLY A 6 18.00 -0.42 3.42
N GLU A 7 18.54 -0.38 2.23
CA GLU A 7 17.73 -0.59 1.03
C GLU A 7 17.31 -2.05 0.94
N PHE A 8 16.13 -2.29 0.39
CA PHE A 8 15.62 -3.66 0.23
C PHE A 8 14.76 -3.76 -1.01
N THR A 9 14.54 -5.00 -1.44
CA THR A 9 13.69 -5.31 -2.57
C THR A 9 12.45 -6.04 -2.09
N PHE A 10 11.31 -5.68 -2.64
CA PHE A 10 10.08 -6.42 -2.45
C PHE A 10 9.41 -6.68 -3.80
N VAL A 11 8.51 -7.65 -3.82
CA VAL A 11 7.85 -8.10 -5.04
C VAL A 11 6.37 -7.80 -4.96
N MET A 12 5.86 -7.11 -5.97
CA MET A 12 4.43 -6.94 -6.13
C MET A 12 3.85 -8.15 -6.83
N LYS A 13 2.89 -8.80 -6.18
CA LYS A 13 2.30 -10.03 -6.65
C LYS A 13 0.82 -10.09 -6.32
N GLY A 14 0.04 -10.48 -7.30
CA GLY A 14 -1.37 -10.74 -7.14
C GLY A 14 -2.24 -9.48 -7.15
N ILE A 15 -3.52 -9.73 -7.38
CA ILE A 15 -4.57 -8.71 -7.38
C ILE A 15 -5.65 -9.15 -6.40
N GLY A 16 -6.16 -8.21 -5.64
CA GLY A 16 -7.27 -8.44 -4.75
C GLY A 16 -8.17 -7.22 -4.68
N VAL A 17 -9.19 -7.32 -3.86
CA VAL A 17 -10.14 -6.24 -3.64
C VAL A 17 -10.37 -6.00 -2.16
N PHE A 18 -10.52 -4.75 -1.80
CA PHE A 18 -11.13 -4.31 -0.55
C PHE A 18 -12.53 -3.79 -0.90
N LYS A 19 -13.44 -3.89 -0.20
CA LYS A 19 -13.78 -4.45 1.10
C LYS A 19 -13.77 -5.99 1.04
N ASN A 20 -14.51 -6.57 0.08
CA ASN A 20 -14.53 -8.00 -0.25
C ASN A 20 -15.14 -8.16 -1.65
N LEU A 21 -15.20 -9.39 -2.15
CA LEU A 21 -15.74 -9.67 -3.48
C LEU A 21 -17.25 -9.43 -3.60
N ARG A 22 -17.98 -9.35 -2.49
CA ARG A 22 -19.43 -9.05 -2.51
C ARG A 22 -19.69 -7.55 -2.67
N ASP A 23 -18.83 -6.72 -2.09
CA ASP A 23 -18.94 -5.26 -2.15
C ASP A 23 -17.55 -4.68 -2.39
N PRO A 24 -16.98 -4.92 -3.59
CA PRO A 24 -15.62 -4.47 -3.89
C PRO A 24 -15.59 -2.95 -4.05
N ARG A 25 -14.64 -2.30 -3.38
CA ARG A 25 -14.47 -0.86 -3.41
C ARG A 25 -13.14 -0.43 -3.99
N ILE A 26 -12.10 -1.21 -3.74
CA ILE A 26 -10.74 -0.89 -4.15
C ILE A 26 -10.11 -2.14 -4.76
N ILE A 27 -9.51 -1.99 -5.94
CA ILE A 27 -8.68 -3.01 -6.55
C ILE A 27 -7.23 -2.68 -6.21
N TRP A 28 -6.49 -3.66 -5.71
CA TRP A 28 -5.10 -3.46 -5.29
C TRP A 28 -4.19 -4.56 -5.79
N SER A 29 -2.90 -4.24 -5.89
CA SER A 29 -1.84 -5.23 -6.04
C SER A 29 -1.21 -5.52 -4.68
N GLY A 30 -1.02 -6.79 -4.37
CA GLY A 30 -0.41 -7.21 -3.13
C GLY A 30 1.11 -7.17 -3.16
N VAL A 31 1.72 -7.48 -2.03
CA VAL A 31 3.17 -7.57 -1.86
C VAL A 31 3.49 -8.93 -1.28
N GLU A 32 4.39 -9.67 -1.95
CA GLU A 32 4.91 -10.94 -1.47
C GLU A 32 6.06 -10.70 -0.48
N ASP A 33 6.20 -11.58 0.51
CA ASP A 33 7.29 -11.49 1.50
C ASP A 33 7.42 -10.11 2.13
N SER A 34 6.32 -9.60 2.64
CA SER A 34 6.21 -8.23 3.13
C SER A 34 6.78 -8.04 4.55
N GLU A 35 7.52 -8.98 5.09
CA GLU A 35 8.02 -8.93 6.47
C GLU A 35 8.83 -7.67 6.76
N ILE A 36 9.73 -7.29 5.85
CA ILE A 36 10.55 -6.09 6.01
C ILE A 36 9.69 -4.82 6.00
N LEU A 37 8.65 -4.77 5.17
CA LEU A 37 7.71 -3.65 5.15
C LEU A 37 6.91 -3.56 6.44
N LEU A 38 6.51 -4.70 7.01
CA LEU A 38 5.81 -4.75 8.30
C LEU A 38 6.69 -4.23 9.42
N LYS A 39 7.96 -4.62 9.43
CA LYS A 39 8.93 -4.13 10.42
C LYS A 39 9.17 -2.63 10.29
N LEU A 40 9.34 -2.15 9.06
CA LEU A 40 9.52 -0.71 8.80
C LEU A 40 8.29 0.07 9.24
N ASN A 41 7.10 -0.40 8.90
CA ASN A 41 5.86 0.22 9.35
C ASN A 41 5.78 0.31 10.87
N GLY A 42 6.08 -0.79 11.57
CA GLY A 42 6.10 -0.82 13.03
C GLY A 42 7.08 0.19 13.62
N HIS A 43 8.26 0.31 13.04
CA HIS A 43 9.26 1.27 13.45
C HIS A 43 8.77 2.72 13.31
N ILE A 44 8.14 3.03 12.17
CA ILE A 44 7.57 4.36 11.90
C ILE A 44 6.44 4.67 12.88
N ILE A 45 5.52 3.73 13.08
CA ILE A 45 4.38 3.90 13.98
C ILE A 45 4.85 4.14 15.41
N ASN A 46 5.83 3.37 15.90
CA ASN A 46 6.38 3.54 17.24
C ASN A 46 7.04 4.91 17.40
N GLY A 47 7.78 5.36 16.41
CA GLY A 47 8.38 6.69 16.42
C GLY A 47 7.35 7.81 16.47
N LEU A 48 6.25 7.66 15.73
CA LEU A 48 5.14 8.63 15.75
C LEU A 48 4.45 8.66 17.12
N ILE A 49 4.20 7.50 17.71
CA ILE A 49 3.59 7.40 19.05
C ILE A 49 4.50 8.05 20.09
N ASP A 50 5.80 7.78 20.06
CA ASP A 50 6.77 8.36 20.97
C ASP A 50 6.85 9.88 20.83
N SER A 51 6.53 10.40 19.64
CA SER A 51 6.50 11.83 19.38
C SER A 51 5.15 12.49 19.73
N GLY A 52 4.21 11.75 20.28
CA GLY A 52 2.95 12.28 20.76
C GLY A 52 1.76 12.15 19.79
N PHE A 53 1.94 11.49 18.67
CA PHE A 53 0.84 11.28 17.73
C PHE A 53 -0.07 10.15 18.20
N ILE A 54 -1.37 10.33 18.00
CA ILE A 54 -2.36 9.28 18.23
C ILE A 54 -2.55 8.55 16.91
N ILE A 55 -2.20 7.27 16.90
CA ILE A 55 -2.24 6.44 15.70
C ILE A 55 -3.41 5.47 15.78
N GLU A 56 -4.18 5.41 14.72
CA GLU A 56 -5.28 4.48 14.58
C GLU A 56 -4.78 3.02 14.60
N ASN A 57 -5.41 2.17 15.42
CA ASN A 57 -5.00 0.79 15.54
C ASN A 57 -5.56 -0.03 14.38
N ARG A 58 -4.90 0.03 13.24
CA ARG A 58 -5.22 -0.78 12.05
C ARG A 58 -4.10 -1.74 11.75
N GLN A 59 -4.49 -2.90 11.25
CA GLN A 59 -3.53 -3.84 10.68
C GLN A 59 -3.01 -3.28 9.36
N TYR A 60 -1.69 -3.14 9.26
CA TYR A 60 -1.05 -2.72 8.02
C TYR A 60 -1.02 -3.89 7.03
N LYS A 61 -1.55 -3.66 5.83
CA LYS A 61 -1.51 -4.62 4.71
C LYS A 61 -0.80 -3.95 3.55
N PRO A 62 0.47 -4.28 3.29
CA PRO A 62 1.19 -3.69 2.16
C PRO A 62 0.47 -3.96 0.85
N HIS A 63 0.17 -2.90 0.14
CA HIS A 63 -0.53 -2.99 -1.15
C HIS A 63 -0.37 -1.69 -1.93
N ILE A 64 -0.64 -1.77 -3.22
CA ILE A 64 -0.76 -0.58 -4.06
C ILE A 64 -2.15 -0.57 -4.67
N THR A 65 -2.88 0.51 -4.45
CA THR A 65 -4.20 0.71 -5.04
C THR A 65 -4.07 0.91 -6.54
N LEU A 66 -4.74 0.07 -7.31
CA LEU A 66 -4.79 0.19 -8.76
C LEU A 66 -5.98 1.01 -9.23
N GLY A 67 -7.07 0.97 -8.49
CA GLY A 67 -8.25 1.73 -8.84
C GLY A 67 -9.36 1.61 -7.81
N ARG A 68 -10.34 2.50 -7.94
CA ARG A 68 -11.54 2.52 -7.09
C ARG A 68 -12.75 2.18 -7.91
N ILE A 69 -13.64 1.37 -7.35
CA ILE A 69 -14.87 0.95 -8.01
C ILE A 69 -15.99 1.86 -7.51
N LYS A 70 -16.52 2.67 -8.43
CA LYS A 70 -17.66 3.55 -8.15
C LYS A 70 -18.98 2.84 -8.42
N LEU A 71 -19.02 2.08 -9.51
CA LEU A 71 -20.19 1.32 -9.92
C LEU A 71 -19.74 0.01 -10.56
N LEU A 72 -20.16 -1.10 -9.98
CA LEU A 72 -19.85 -2.42 -10.52
C LEU A 72 -20.96 -2.87 -11.45
N LYS A 73 -20.67 -2.94 -12.75
CA LYS A 73 -21.64 -3.37 -13.76
C LYS A 73 -21.65 -4.87 -14.01
N ASN A 74 -20.50 -5.51 -13.84
CA ASN A 74 -20.35 -6.94 -14.11
C ASN A 74 -19.49 -7.60 -13.04
N TYR A 75 -20.17 -8.15 -12.04
CA TYR A 75 -19.53 -8.83 -10.92
C TYR A 75 -18.70 -10.04 -11.36
N ASN A 76 -19.24 -10.85 -12.27
CA ASN A 76 -18.56 -12.07 -12.73
C ASN A 76 -17.28 -11.75 -13.49
N ALA A 77 -17.26 -10.68 -14.27
CA ALA A 77 -16.06 -10.24 -14.97
C ALA A 77 -14.97 -9.81 -13.98
N LEU A 78 -15.31 -9.06 -12.96
CA LEU A 78 -14.36 -8.66 -11.92
C LEU A 78 -13.82 -9.87 -11.19
N LYS A 79 -14.68 -10.78 -10.76
CA LYS A 79 -14.29 -12.01 -10.07
C LYS A 79 -13.32 -12.83 -10.91
N SER A 80 -13.63 -12.98 -12.19
CA SER A 80 -12.78 -13.72 -13.14
C SER A 80 -11.39 -13.12 -13.26
N VAL A 81 -11.30 -11.79 -13.38
CA VAL A 81 -10.01 -11.08 -13.46
C VAL A 81 -9.22 -11.25 -12.17
N VAL A 82 -9.85 -11.09 -11.03
CA VAL A 82 -9.18 -11.24 -9.73
C VAL A 82 -8.62 -12.66 -9.57
N LEU A 83 -9.41 -13.67 -9.90
CA LEU A 83 -8.97 -15.07 -9.82
C LEU A 83 -7.83 -15.38 -10.81
N GLN A 84 -7.89 -14.79 -12.01
CA GLN A 84 -6.86 -14.99 -13.03
C GLN A 84 -5.50 -14.45 -12.60
N TYR A 85 -5.47 -13.31 -11.93
CA TYR A 85 -4.23 -12.61 -11.58
C TYR A 85 -3.86 -12.69 -10.11
N GLN A 86 -4.52 -13.53 -9.32
CA GLN A 86 -4.29 -13.56 -7.87
C GLN A 86 -2.87 -13.96 -7.46
N ASP A 87 -2.14 -14.66 -8.33
CA ASP A 87 -0.77 -15.10 -8.06
C ASP A 87 0.22 -14.58 -9.12
N THR A 88 -0.19 -13.61 -9.92
CA THR A 88 0.64 -13.08 -11.00
C THR A 88 1.72 -12.15 -10.44
N LEU A 89 2.97 -12.40 -10.83
CA LEU A 89 4.08 -11.50 -10.55
C LEU A 89 3.90 -10.23 -11.37
N ILE A 90 3.87 -9.08 -10.71
CA ILE A 90 3.63 -7.80 -11.37
C ILE A 90 4.92 -7.03 -11.53
N GLN A 91 5.65 -6.82 -10.44
CA GLN A 91 6.87 -6.00 -10.49
C GLN A 91 7.75 -6.27 -9.27
N GLU A 92 9.06 -6.25 -9.48
CA GLU A 92 10.04 -6.17 -8.42
C GLU A 92 10.36 -4.69 -8.15
N VAL A 93 10.37 -4.29 -6.89
CA VAL A 93 10.61 -2.90 -6.48
C VAL A 93 11.80 -2.86 -5.55
N HIS A 94 12.81 -2.04 -5.91
CA HIS A 94 13.94 -1.76 -5.05
C HIS A 94 13.67 -0.48 -4.26
N ALA A 95 13.49 -0.63 -2.96
CA ALA A 95 13.16 0.49 -2.07
C ALA A 95 14.44 1.13 -1.54
N THR A 96 14.59 2.42 -1.76
CA THR A 96 15.76 3.20 -1.33
C THR A 96 15.41 4.28 -0.32
N GLU A 97 14.13 4.63 -0.22
CA GLU A 97 13.68 5.73 0.62
C GLU A 97 12.23 5.58 1.02
N VAL A 98 11.86 6.24 2.10
CA VAL A 98 10.47 6.43 2.53
C VAL A 98 10.12 7.89 2.30
N ILE A 99 8.96 8.14 1.72
CA ILE A 99 8.50 9.48 1.42
C ILE A 99 7.23 9.76 2.21
N LEU A 100 7.23 10.86 2.94
CA LEU A 100 6.02 11.37 3.60
C LEU A 100 5.31 12.34 2.67
N TYR A 101 4.06 12.03 2.33
CA TYR A 101 3.24 12.84 1.44
C TYR A 101 2.15 13.57 2.20
N GLU A 102 1.88 14.79 1.78
CA GLU A 102 0.62 15.48 2.06
C GLU A 102 -0.38 15.14 0.97
N SER A 103 -1.57 14.69 1.35
CA SER A 103 -2.66 14.43 0.42
C SER A 103 -3.59 15.63 0.37
N ILE A 104 -3.63 16.31 -0.78
CA ILE A 104 -4.48 17.48 -0.99
C ILE A 104 -5.66 17.03 -1.84
N LEU A 105 -6.88 17.11 -1.27
CA LEU A 105 -8.09 16.75 -1.98
C LEU A 105 -8.51 17.85 -2.94
N LYS A 106 -8.66 17.49 -4.21
CA LYS A 106 -9.16 18.37 -5.27
C LYS A 106 -10.34 17.70 -5.97
N GLN A 107 -11.10 18.46 -6.75
CA GLN A 107 -12.25 17.93 -7.49
C GLN A 107 -11.87 16.80 -8.44
N THR A 108 -10.68 16.86 -9.01
CA THR A 108 -10.15 15.85 -9.94
C THR A 108 -9.52 14.64 -9.24
N GLY A 109 -9.52 14.62 -7.90
CA GLY A 109 -8.93 13.58 -7.09
C GLY A 109 -7.82 14.10 -6.19
N PRO A 110 -7.17 13.22 -5.42
CA PRO A 110 -6.09 13.64 -4.52
C PRO A 110 -4.82 14.02 -5.29
N VAL A 111 -4.14 15.05 -4.81
CA VAL A 111 -2.81 15.42 -5.26
C VAL A 111 -1.85 15.15 -4.11
N TYR A 112 -0.78 14.40 -4.35
CA TYR A 112 0.20 14.04 -3.34
C TYR A 112 1.43 14.92 -3.47
N LYS A 113 1.76 15.62 -2.39
CA LYS A 113 2.92 16.51 -2.33
C LYS A 113 3.94 15.93 -1.35
N PRO A 114 5.19 15.63 -1.77
CA PRO A 114 6.21 15.18 -0.84
C PRO A 114 6.56 16.28 0.16
N ILE A 115 6.55 15.94 1.44
CA ILE A 115 6.97 16.87 2.51
C ILE A 115 8.15 16.35 3.29
N GLY A 116 8.58 15.13 3.08
CA GLY A 116 9.77 14.58 3.69
C GLY A 116 10.26 13.36 2.93
N ILE A 117 11.57 13.28 2.72
CA ILE A 117 12.21 12.12 2.08
C ILE A 117 13.26 11.58 3.04
N PHE A 118 13.18 10.29 3.36
CA PHE A 118 14.01 9.64 4.35
C PHE A 118 14.71 8.45 3.70
N LYS A 119 16.03 8.54 3.56
CA LYS A 119 16.83 7.47 2.98
C LYS A 119 16.84 6.25 3.89
N LEU A 120 16.79 5.08 3.28
CA LEU A 120 17.00 3.81 3.97
C LEU A 120 18.51 3.58 4.10
N LEU A 121 18.97 3.47 5.35
CA LEU A 121 20.39 3.34 5.66
C LEU A 121 20.68 2.08 6.48
#